data_da73e19109b3abe2d6e95144bf12eb21
#
_entry.id   da73e19109b3abe2d6e95144bf12eb21
#
_cell.length_a   1.000
_cell.length_b   1.000
_cell.length_c   1.000
_cell.angle_alpha   90.00
_cell.angle_beta   90.00
_cell.angle_gamma   90.00
#
_symmetry.space_group_name_H-M   'P 1'
#
loop_
_entity.id
_entity.type
_entity.pdbx_description
1 polymer ?
#
loop_
_entity_poly.entity_id
_entity_poly.type
_entity_poly.pdbx_seq_one_letter_code
_entity_poly.pdbx_strand_id
1 'polypeptide(L)'
;MNREYQYGFSSRGNAMYDVARRELKAQTMVSVLGDFCAARLQDLRVLNVGGSTGIIDNYLADYFASVTGVDIDEDAITFARENYNKDNLIFDVGDALNLQFPDNSFDIVICSQVYEHVPDALSMMNEIFRVLVPGGICYFAANNRLMWNEPRYNIPLLSVIPRPLANIYVRLAGKAKHYHELHYTYWGLRKLVRRFHIHDYTLKLVNDPIKYSIAYMIKPGSMKASLAGFMARYFIWLSPGYIWLLEKPAD
;
A
#
# COMPACT_ATOMS: atom_id res chain seq x y z
N MET A 1 8.92 -18.60 -4.39
CA MET A 1 8.09 -18.39 -3.17
C MET A 1 6.80 -19.14 -3.39
N ASN A 2 6.31 -19.90 -2.42
CA ASN A 2 4.98 -20.50 -2.53
C ASN A 2 3.94 -19.38 -2.46
N ARG A 3 3.03 -19.28 -3.44
CA ARG A 3 2.00 -18.24 -3.54
C ARG A 3 0.72 -18.57 -2.79
N GLU A 4 0.59 -19.80 -2.28
CA GLU A 4 -0.64 -20.28 -1.60
C GLU A 4 -1.09 -19.38 -0.45
N TYR A 5 -0.16 -18.63 0.19
CA TYR A 5 -0.54 -17.73 1.27
C TYR A 5 -1.24 -16.45 0.79
N GLN A 6 -1.14 -16.09 -0.50
CA GLN A 6 -1.82 -14.94 -1.09
C GLN A 6 -3.30 -15.27 -1.32
N TYR A 7 -3.60 -16.50 -1.74
CA TYR A 7 -4.97 -16.99 -1.87
C TYR A 7 -5.55 -17.19 -0.47
N GLY A 8 -6.70 -16.56 -0.18
CA GLY A 8 -7.31 -16.56 1.15
C GLY A 8 -6.54 -15.75 2.19
N PHE A 9 -5.83 -14.68 1.78
CA PHE A 9 -5.14 -13.78 2.69
C PHE A 9 -6.12 -13.09 3.65
N SER A 10 -7.28 -12.69 3.15
CA SER A 10 -8.33 -12.01 3.90
C SER A 10 -8.92 -12.88 5.03
N SER A 11 -8.99 -14.20 4.82
CA SER A 11 -9.53 -15.14 5.80
C SER A 11 -8.63 -15.37 7.02
N ARG A 12 -7.37 -14.92 6.98
CA ARG A 12 -6.37 -15.15 8.05
C ARG A 12 -6.42 -14.15 9.20
N GLY A 13 -7.37 -13.25 9.21
CA GLY A 13 -7.56 -12.29 10.31
C GLY A 13 -8.54 -11.18 9.97
N ASN A 14 -9.12 -10.57 11.00
CA ASN A 14 -10.16 -9.56 10.86
C ASN A 14 -9.68 -8.20 10.35
N ALA A 15 -8.36 -7.99 10.18
CA ALA A 15 -7.80 -6.69 9.81
C ALA A 15 -8.25 -6.20 8.42
N MET A 16 -8.56 -7.14 7.49
CA MET A 16 -9.05 -6.80 6.16
C MET A 16 -10.53 -6.38 6.17
N TYR A 17 -11.28 -6.76 7.19
CA TYR A 17 -12.70 -6.46 7.40
C TYR A 17 -12.93 -5.29 8.39
N ASP A 18 -11.89 -4.70 8.96
CA ASP A 18 -11.99 -3.53 9.86
C ASP A 18 -12.30 -2.26 9.06
N VAL A 19 -13.59 -2.00 8.88
CA VAL A 19 -14.12 -0.89 8.09
C VAL A 19 -13.53 0.43 8.55
N ALA A 20 -13.63 0.75 9.85
CA ALA A 20 -13.18 2.03 10.39
C ALA A 20 -11.68 2.28 10.13
N ARG A 21 -10.84 1.27 10.32
CA ARG A 21 -9.40 1.39 10.12
C ARG A 21 -9.03 1.51 8.64
N ARG A 22 -9.76 0.81 7.76
CA ARG A 22 -9.51 0.87 6.32
C ARG A 22 -9.99 2.17 5.71
N GLU A 23 -11.11 2.71 6.17
CA GLU A 23 -11.58 4.05 5.76
C GLU A 23 -10.60 5.16 6.19
N LEU A 24 -10.02 5.10 7.38
CA LEU A 24 -8.96 6.04 7.79
C LEU A 24 -7.75 6.00 6.84
N LYS A 25 -7.37 4.82 6.35
CA LYS A 25 -6.33 4.71 5.31
C LYS A 25 -6.77 5.33 3.99
N ALA A 26 -8.02 5.09 3.58
CA ALA A 26 -8.57 5.68 2.36
C ALA A 26 -8.63 7.21 2.44
N GLN A 27 -9.02 7.77 3.60
CA GLN A 27 -8.96 9.23 3.86
C GLN A 27 -7.55 9.79 3.68
N THR A 28 -6.53 9.07 4.16
CA THR A 28 -5.13 9.45 3.95
C THR A 28 -4.78 9.47 2.46
N MET A 29 -5.21 8.45 1.71
CA MET A 29 -4.97 8.35 0.25
C MET A 29 -5.60 9.55 -0.48
N VAL A 30 -6.88 9.84 -0.19
CA VAL A 30 -7.59 10.99 -0.78
C VAL A 30 -6.90 12.30 -0.43
N SER A 31 -6.51 12.49 0.84
CA SER A 31 -5.84 13.73 1.28
C SER A 31 -4.48 13.93 0.60
N VAL A 32 -3.69 12.88 0.43
CA VAL A 32 -2.37 12.92 -0.23
C VAL A 32 -2.51 13.16 -1.73
N LEU A 33 -3.42 12.44 -2.39
CA LEU A 33 -3.66 12.58 -3.83
C LEU A 33 -4.27 13.94 -4.15
N GLY A 34 -5.21 14.43 -3.32
CA GLY A 34 -5.79 15.76 -3.49
C GLY A 34 -4.81 16.91 -3.26
N ASP A 35 -3.78 16.72 -2.40
CA ASP A 35 -2.71 17.70 -2.22
C ASP A 35 -1.72 17.74 -3.42
N PHE A 36 -1.58 16.63 -4.12
CA PHE A 36 -0.61 16.49 -5.20
C PHE A 36 -1.20 16.76 -6.59
N CYS A 37 -2.39 16.20 -6.87
CA CYS A 37 -2.97 16.27 -8.20
C CYS A 37 -3.54 17.64 -8.49
N ALA A 38 -3.08 18.29 -9.57
CA ALA A 38 -3.65 19.54 -10.06
C ALA A 38 -5.05 19.36 -10.66
N ALA A 39 -5.34 18.16 -11.22
CA ALA A 39 -6.66 17.78 -11.74
C ALA A 39 -7.62 17.49 -10.59
N ARG A 40 -8.92 17.68 -10.84
CA ARG A 40 -9.94 17.27 -9.88
C ARG A 40 -9.95 15.75 -9.78
N LEU A 41 -9.93 15.21 -8.56
CA LEU A 41 -9.96 13.76 -8.34
C LEU A 41 -11.14 13.09 -9.03
N GLN A 42 -12.27 13.77 -9.14
CA GLN A 42 -13.50 13.31 -9.81
C GLN A 42 -13.36 13.05 -11.31
N ASP A 43 -12.27 13.50 -11.94
CA ASP A 43 -11.98 13.28 -13.34
C ASP A 43 -11.00 12.12 -13.57
N LEU A 44 -10.46 11.52 -12.50
CA LEU A 44 -9.38 10.53 -12.56
C LEU A 44 -9.88 9.08 -12.35
N ARG A 45 -9.31 8.17 -13.13
CA ARG A 45 -9.56 6.72 -13.05
C ARG A 45 -8.53 6.05 -12.15
N VAL A 46 -8.99 5.28 -11.18
CA VAL A 46 -8.15 4.62 -10.17
C VAL A 46 -8.14 3.10 -10.36
N LEU A 47 -6.95 2.50 -10.31
CA LEU A 47 -6.76 1.08 -10.08
C LEU A 47 -6.17 0.87 -8.68
N ASN A 48 -6.82 0.06 -7.84
CA ASN A 48 -6.27 -0.34 -6.55
C ASN A 48 -5.76 -1.78 -6.63
N VAL A 49 -4.44 -1.96 -6.66
CA VAL A 49 -3.76 -3.26 -6.68
C VAL A 49 -3.64 -3.78 -5.25
N GLY A 50 -4.17 -4.97 -4.99
CA GLY A 50 -4.28 -5.53 -3.65
C GLY A 50 -5.44 -4.88 -2.86
N GLY A 51 -6.59 -4.66 -3.52
CA GLY A 51 -7.78 -4.02 -2.95
C GLY A 51 -8.42 -4.81 -1.81
N SER A 52 -8.19 -6.14 -1.78
CA SER A 52 -8.72 -7.05 -0.78
C SER A 52 -10.26 -6.97 -0.70
N THR A 53 -10.82 -6.75 0.49
CA THR A 53 -12.28 -6.73 0.75
C THR A 53 -13.03 -5.50 0.19
N GLY A 54 -12.39 -4.64 -0.60
CA GLY A 54 -13.04 -3.53 -1.30
C GLY A 54 -13.45 -2.33 -0.44
N ILE A 55 -13.20 -2.34 0.87
CA ILE A 55 -13.59 -1.24 1.78
C ILE A 55 -12.92 0.08 1.35
N ILE A 56 -11.63 0.04 1.04
CA ILE A 56 -10.89 1.22 0.55
C ILE A 56 -11.47 1.67 -0.77
N ASP A 57 -11.70 0.74 -1.70
CA ASP A 57 -12.22 1.04 -3.04
C ASP A 57 -13.60 1.68 -2.98
N ASN A 58 -14.49 1.16 -2.12
CA ASN A 58 -15.80 1.73 -1.90
C ASN A 58 -15.74 3.18 -1.40
N TYR A 59 -14.80 3.48 -0.48
CA TYR A 59 -14.57 4.85 -0.01
C TYR A 59 -14.03 5.75 -1.13
N LEU A 60 -13.04 5.26 -1.90
CA LEU A 60 -12.44 6.01 -3.00
C LEU A 60 -13.44 6.34 -4.12
N ALA A 61 -14.42 5.47 -4.37
CA ALA A 61 -15.45 5.68 -5.38
C ALA A 61 -16.28 6.95 -5.16
N ASP A 62 -16.32 7.50 -3.94
CA ASP A 62 -16.99 8.78 -3.66
C ASP A 62 -16.17 10.01 -4.12
N TYR A 63 -14.90 9.83 -4.48
CA TYR A 63 -13.97 10.92 -4.81
C TYR A 63 -13.45 10.87 -6.25
N PHE A 64 -13.50 9.72 -6.91
CA PHE A 64 -12.87 9.51 -8.23
C PHE A 64 -13.88 9.19 -9.32
N ALA A 65 -13.52 9.42 -10.58
CA ALA A 65 -14.36 9.12 -11.73
C ALA A 65 -14.76 7.65 -11.80
N SER A 66 -13.78 6.77 -11.60
CA SER A 66 -13.99 5.33 -11.49
C SER A 66 -12.91 4.69 -10.64
N VAL A 67 -13.28 3.61 -9.95
CA VAL A 67 -12.36 2.81 -9.13
C VAL A 67 -12.50 1.35 -9.54
N THR A 68 -11.35 0.73 -9.84
CA THR A 68 -11.25 -0.71 -10.07
C THR A 68 -10.37 -1.31 -8.98
N GLY A 69 -10.92 -2.17 -8.14
CA GLY A 69 -10.17 -2.95 -7.16
C GLY A 69 -9.76 -4.30 -7.75
N VAL A 70 -8.48 -4.65 -7.65
CA VAL A 70 -7.98 -5.96 -8.07
C VAL A 70 -7.24 -6.65 -6.94
N ASP A 71 -7.55 -7.93 -6.71
CA ASP A 71 -6.85 -8.79 -5.76
C ASP A 71 -6.79 -10.22 -6.27
N ILE A 72 -5.76 -10.96 -5.87
CA ILE A 72 -5.62 -12.39 -6.17
C ILE A 72 -6.46 -13.26 -5.23
N ASP A 73 -6.92 -12.71 -4.11
CA ASP A 73 -7.77 -13.36 -3.12
C ASP A 73 -9.24 -13.32 -3.57
N GLU A 74 -9.69 -14.42 -4.14
CA GLU A 74 -11.05 -14.58 -4.70
C GLU A 74 -12.13 -14.41 -3.62
N ASP A 75 -11.89 -14.89 -2.39
CA ASP A 75 -12.83 -14.74 -1.27
C ASP A 75 -13.01 -13.25 -0.91
N ALA A 76 -11.93 -12.47 -0.93
CA ALA A 76 -11.97 -11.04 -0.68
C ALA A 76 -12.75 -10.29 -1.76
N ILE A 77 -12.54 -10.62 -3.03
CA ILE A 77 -13.26 -10.00 -4.17
C ILE A 77 -14.74 -10.40 -4.15
N THR A 78 -15.07 -11.64 -3.80
CA THR A 78 -16.45 -12.08 -3.64
C THR A 78 -17.16 -11.27 -2.57
N PHE A 79 -16.53 -11.13 -1.40
CA PHE A 79 -17.05 -10.25 -0.33
C PHE A 79 -17.23 -8.80 -0.81
N ALA A 80 -16.25 -8.25 -1.54
CA ALA A 80 -16.33 -6.88 -2.04
C ALA A 80 -17.53 -6.69 -2.98
N ARG A 81 -17.76 -7.60 -3.93
CA ARG A 81 -18.90 -7.58 -4.86
C ARG A 81 -20.25 -7.72 -4.18
N GLU A 82 -20.33 -8.50 -3.11
CA GLU A 82 -21.57 -8.71 -2.35
C GLU A 82 -21.94 -7.50 -1.48
N ASN A 83 -20.95 -6.75 -0.99
CA ASN A 83 -21.17 -5.69 -0.01
C ASN A 83 -21.11 -4.27 -0.58
N TYR A 84 -20.49 -4.06 -1.74
CA TYR A 84 -20.30 -2.74 -2.32
C TYR A 84 -20.76 -2.71 -3.79
N ASN A 85 -21.71 -1.82 -4.07
CA ASN A 85 -22.30 -1.66 -5.37
C ASN A 85 -22.48 -0.18 -5.68
N LYS A 86 -21.55 0.42 -6.45
CA LYS A 86 -21.63 1.78 -6.98
C LYS A 86 -21.39 1.71 -8.49
N ASP A 87 -22.03 2.58 -9.26
CA ASP A 87 -21.95 2.58 -10.74
C ASP A 87 -20.52 2.78 -11.27
N ASN A 88 -19.67 3.45 -10.49
CA ASN A 88 -18.28 3.73 -10.81
C ASN A 88 -17.26 2.82 -10.10
N LEU A 89 -17.70 1.68 -9.52
CA LEU A 89 -16.87 0.76 -8.75
C LEU A 89 -16.91 -0.66 -9.33
N ILE A 90 -15.72 -1.19 -9.65
CA ILE A 90 -15.56 -2.55 -10.20
C ILE A 90 -14.56 -3.33 -9.34
N PHE A 91 -14.82 -4.62 -9.18
CA PHE A 91 -13.91 -5.55 -8.49
C PHE A 91 -13.57 -6.73 -9.38
N ASP A 92 -12.27 -7.00 -9.57
CA ASP A 92 -11.77 -8.09 -10.38
C ASP A 92 -10.79 -8.98 -9.62
N VAL A 93 -10.90 -10.30 -9.83
CA VAL A 93 -9.87 -11.23 -9.40
C VAL A 93 -8.70 -11.13 -10.38
N GLY A 94 -7.51 -10.80 -9.88
CA GLY A 94 -6.36 -10.61 -10.76
C GLY A 94 -5.02 -10.67 -10.03
N ASP A 95 -3.99 -10.99 -10.81
CA ASP A 95 -2.61 -11.08 -10.33
C ASP A 95 -1.88 -9.75 -10.59
N ALA A 96 -1.36 -9.16 -9.52
CA ALA A 96 -0.54 -7.94 -9.60
C ALA A 96 0.70 -8.07 -10.49
N LEU A 97 1.15 -9.30 -10.76
CA LEU A 97 2.28 -9.59 -11.66
C LEU A 97 1.90 -9.66 -13.13
N ASN A 98 0.60 -9.68 -13.45
CA ASN A 98 0.06 -9.78 -14.81
C ASN A 98 -1.35 -9.17 -14.84
N LEU A 99 -1.41 -7.84 -14.82
CA LEU A 99 -2.67 -7.09 -14.80
C LEU A 99 -3.37 -7.18 -16.16
N GLN A 100 -4.65 -7.58 -16.15
CA GLN A 100 -5.44 -7.78 -17.36
C GLN A 100 -6.06 -6.47 -17.87
N PHE A 101 -5.30 -5.38 -17.82
CA PHE A 101 -5.71 -4.06 -18.30
C PHE A 101 -4.77 -3.59 -19.42
N PRO A 102 -5.27 -2.79 -20.38
CA PRO A 102 -4.44 -2.18 -21.42
C PRO A 102 -3.36 -1.25 -20.85
N ASP A 103 -2.33 -0.99 -21.66
CA ASP A 103 -1.34 0.04 -21.37
C ASP A 103 -2.04 1.41 -21.23
N ASN A 104 -1.55 2.25 -20.34
CA ASN A 104 -2.00 3.64 -20.17
C ASN A 104 -3.52 3.77 -19.95
N SER A 105 -4.11 2.91 -19.10
CA SER A 105 -5.55 2.88 -18.82
C SER A 105 -5.97 3.61 -17.56
N PHE A 106 -5.04 3.88 -16.64
CA PHE A 106 -5.36 4.50 -15.36
C PHE A 106 -4.52 5.76 -15.11
N ASP A 107 -5.17 6.76 -14.52
CA ASP A 107 -4.53 8.02 -14.12
C ASP A 107 -3.83 7.86 -12.76
N ILE A 108 -4.43 7.05 -11.89
CA ILE A 108 -3.93 6.72 -10.54
C ILE A 108 -3.85 5.20 -10.38
N VAL A 109 -2.75 4.70 -9.81
CA VAL A 109 -2.67 3.34 -9.26
C VAL A 109 -2.38 3.43 -7.77
N ILE A 110 -3.12 2.67 -6.96
CA ILE A 110 -2.84 2.50 -5.54
C ILE A 110 -2.17 1.16 -5.32
N CYS A 111 -1.01 1.16 -4.67
CA CYS A 111 -0.26 -0.02 -4.25
C CYS A 111 0.15 0.18 -2.79
N SER A 112 -0.71 -0.24 -1.87
CA SER A 112 -0.55 0.02 -0.44
C SER A 112 -0.25 -1.25 0.33
N GLN A 113 1.01 -1.44 0.72
CA GLN A 113 1.48 -2.62 1.48
C GLN A 113 1.23 -3.94 0.73
N VAL A 114 1.55 -3.98 -0.55
CA VAL A 114 1.39 -5.15 -1.44
C VAL A 114 2.73 -5.76 -1.82
N TYR A 115 3.75 -4.92 -2.06
CA TYR A 115 5.04 -5.34 -2.61
C TYR A 115 5.73 -6.43 -1.77
N GLU A 116 5.54 -6.41 -0.45
CA GLU A 116 6.11 -7.37 0.49
C GLU A 116 5.48 -8.77 0.40
N HIS A 117 4.30 -8.86 -0.19
CA HIS A 117 3.51 -10.08 -0.30
C HIS A 117 3.65 -10.79 -1.65
N VAL A 118 4.14 -10.11 -2.67
CA VAL A 118 4.32 -10.71 -4.00
C VAL A 118 5.66 -11.41 -4.15
N PRO A 119 5.77 -12.48 -4.96
CA PRO A 119 7.03 -13.19 -5.17
C PRO A 119 8.05 -12.37 -5.97
N ASP A 120 7.57 -11.47 -6.83
CA ASP A 120 8.39 -10.59 -7.68
C ASP A 120 7.82 -9.18 -7.70
N ALA A 121 8.32 -8.35 -6.77
CA ALA A 121 7.91 -6.96 -6.66
C ALA A 121 8.31 -6.13 -7.89
N LEU A 122 9.39 -6.52 -8.61
CA LEU A 122 9.82 -5.79 -9.81
C LEU A 122 8.83 -6.00 -10.96
N SER A 123 8.38 -7.23 -11.18
CA SER A 123 7.34 -7.54 -12.18
C SER A 123 6.04 -6.80 -11.86
N MET A 124 5.61 -6.77 -10.60
CA MET A 124 4.44 -5.97 -10.17
C MET A 124 4.64 -4.47 -10.49
N MET A 125 5.78 -3.88 -10.15
CA MET A 125 6.03 -2.46 -10.44
C MET A 125 6.12 -2.17 -11.95
N ASN A 126 6.56 -3.12 -12.77
CA ASN A 126 6.54 -2.99 -14.22
C ASN A 126 5.10 -3.00 -14.76
N GLU A 127 4.22 -3.83 -14.23
CA GLU A 127 2.79 -3.84 -14.59
C GLU A 127 2.10 -2.53 -14.17
N ILE A 128 2.37 -2.05 -12.95
CA ILE A 128 1.87 -0.73 -12.49
C ILE A 128 2.34 0.38 -13.43
N PHE A 129 3.62 0.36 -13.82
CA PHE A 129 4.15 1.33 -14.77
C PHE A 129 3.48 1.24 -16.14
N ARG A 130 3.20 0.03 -16.63
CA ARG A 130 2.57 -0.22 -17.92
C ARG A 130 1.15 0.34 -17.98
N VAL A 131 0.34 0.05 -16.95
CA VAL A 131 -1.08 0.45 -16.93
C VAL A 131 -1.32 1.92 -16.61
N LEU A 132 -0.34 2.63 -15.99
CA LEU A 132 -0.41 4.06 -15.76
C LEU A 132 -0.26 4.85 -17.06
N VAL A 133 -1.05 5.90 -17.23
CA VAL A 133 -0.85 6.90 -18.31
C VAL A 133 0.48 7.64 -18.10
N PRO A 134 1.12 8.19 -19.16
CA PRO A 134 2.20 9.16 -19.00
C PRO A 134 1.79 10.31 -18.07
N GLY A 135 2.61 10.68 -17.09
CA GLY A 135 2.24 11.64 -16.03
C GLY A 135 1.30 11.08 -14.95
N GLY A 136 0.86 9.82 -15.06
CA GLY A 136 0.03 9.16 -14.06
C GLY A 136 0.81 8.84 -12.77
N ILE A 137 0.08 8.66 -11.67
CA ILE A 137 0.64 8.58 -10.32
C ILE A 137 0.34 7.23 -9.68
N CYS A 138 1.37 6.58 -9.12
CA CYS A 138 1.17 5.47 -8.20
C CYS A 138 1.30 5.98 -6.75
N TYR A 139 0.22 5.86 -5.97
CA TYR A 139 0.29 5.97 -4.51
C TYR A 139 0.92 4.69 -3.96
N PHE A 140 2.15 4.79 -3.51
CA PHE A 140 2.95 3.66 -3.02
C PHE A 140 3.19 3.78 -1.53
N ALA A 141 2.55 2.91 -0.75
CA ALA A 141 2.80 2.78 0.68
C ALA A 141 3.56 1.48 0.96
N ALA A 142 4.74 1.60 1.58
CA ALA A 142 5.66 0.50 1.76
C ALA A 142 6.24 0.46 3.17
N ASN A 143 6.31 -0.72 3.78
CA ASN A 143 7.03 -0.93 5.03
C ASN A 143 8.54 -1.07 4.77
N ASN A 144 9.34 -0.53 5.70
CA ASN A 144 10.80 -0.64 5.68
C ASN A 144 11.26 -1.93 6.35
N ARG A 145 12.22 -2.62 5.75
CA ARG A 145 12.87 -3.77 6.39
C ARG A 145 13.45 -3.44 7.77
N LEU A 146 13.90 -2.20 8.00
CA LEU A 146 14.48 -1.74 9.25
C LEU A 146 13.45 -1.30 10.30
N MET A 147 12.16 -1.57 10.09
CA MET A 147 11.13 -1.27 11.09
C MET A 147 11.38 -2.04 12.39
N TRP A 148 11.11 -1.36 13.52
CA TRP A 148 11.28 -1.95 14.84
C TRP A 148 10.36 -3.14 15.09
N ASN A 149 9.10 -3.04 14.69
CA ASN A 149 8.10 -4.08 14.91
C ASN A 149 7.42 -4.43 13.58
N GLU A 150 7.40 -5.71 13.25
CA GLU A 150 6.69 -6.21 12.07
C GLU A 150 5.18 -6.25 12.37
N PRO A 151 4.36 -5.47 11.65
CA PRO A 151 2.97 -5.22 12.07
C PRO A 151 2.06 -6.44 11.97
N ARG A 152 2.32 -7.37 11.05
CA ARG A 152 1.47 -8.55 10.86
C ARG A 152 1.60 -9.57 11.98
N TYR A 153 2.83 -9.86 12.39
CA TYR A 153 3.11 -10.83 13.45
C TYR A 153 3.21 -10.17 14.82
N ASN A 154 3.36 -8.86 14.85
CA ASN A 154 3.63 -8.07 16.07
C ASN A 154 4.87 -8.60 16.82
N ILE A 155 5.97 -8.78 16.06
CA ILE A 155 7.25 -9.30 16.56
C ILE A 155 8.36 -8.27 16.28
N PRO A 156 9.13 -7.84 17.30
CA PRO A 156 10.24 -6.92 17.13
C PRO A 156 11.33 -7.48 16.21
N LEU A 157 11.87 -6.61 15.36
CA LEU A 157 13.02 -6.87 14.48
C LEU A 157 12.88 -8.07 13.53
N LEU A 158 11.68 -8.64 13.37
CA LEU A 158 11.46 -9.83 12.57
C LEU A 158 11.90 -9.66 11.10
N SER A 159 11.62 -8.50 10.51
CA SER A 159 11.98 -8.19 9.12
C SER A 159 13.48 -8.00 8.89
N VAL A 160 14.26 -7.71 9.96
CA VAL A 160 15.70 -7.43 9.87
C VAL A 160 16.51 -8.72 9.80
N ILE A 161 16.10 -9.75 10.54
CA ILE A 161 16.85 -11.00 10.65
C ILE A 161 16.73 -11.86 9.38
N PRO A 162 17.75 -12.69 9.08
CA PRO A 162 17.71 -13.61 7.93
C PRO A 162 16.52 -14.58 8.01
N ARG A 163 15.93 -14.89 6.86
CA ARG A 163 14.70 -15.70 6.75
C ARG A 163 14.72 -17.03 7.51
N PRO A 164 15.79 -17.84 7.48
CA PRO A 164 15.82 -19.09 8.25
C PRO A 164 15.61 -18.86 9.75
N LEU A 165 16.26 -17.83 10.31
CA LEU A 165 16.12 -17.44 11.72
C LEU A 165 14.76 -16.80 12.01
N ALA A 166 14.22 -16.01 11.07
CA ALA A 166 12.87 -15.44 11.16
C ALA A 166 11.81 -16.55 11.25
N ASN A 167 11.95 -17.64 10.48
CA ASN A 167 11.06 -18.80 10.55
C ASN A 167 11.11 -19.50 11.92
N ILE A 168 12.28 -19.58 12.54
CA ILE A 168 12.43 -20.11 13.90
C ILE A 168 11.74 -19.16 14.89
N TYR A 169 11.97 -17.87 14.75
CA TYR A 169 11.45 -16.85 15.65
C TYR A 169 9.90 -16.81 15.64
N VAL A 170 9.26 -16.80 14.47
CA VAL A 170 7.78 -16.81 14.39
C VAL A 170 7.18 -18.08 14.95
N ARG A 171 7.85 -19.24 14.80
CA ARG A 171 7.42 -20.52 15.39
C ARG A 171 7.52 -20.52 16.92
N LEU A 172 8.66 -20.05 17.46
CA LEU A 172 8.85 -19.95 18.91
C LEU A 172 7.87 -18.97 19.55
N ALA A 173 7.54 -17.89 18.83
CA ALA A 173 6.51 -16.93 19.26
C ALA A 173 5.07 -17.45 19.11
N GLY A 174 4.86 -18.65 18.58
CA GLY A 174 3.52 -19.23 18.37
C GLY A 174 2.66 -18.48 17.35
N LYS A 175 3.27 -17.70 16.44
CA LYS A 175 2.53 -16.83 15.52
C LYS A 175 2.27 -17.44 14.15
N ALA A 176 3.24 -18.19 13.60
CA ALA A 176 3.11 -18.85 12.29
C ALA A 176 4.12 -19.98 12.11
N LYS A 177 3.92 -20.81 11.07
CA LYS A 177 4.89 -21.84 10.66
C LYS A 177 6.07 -21.24 9.89
N HIS A 178 5.82 -20.20 9.09
CA HIS A 178 6.79 -19.52 8.23
C HIS A 178 6.55 -18.02 8.19
N TYR A 179 7.63 -17.28 8.00
CA TYR A 179 7.61 -15.85 7.70
C TYR A 179 7.60 -15.67 6.17
N HIS A 180 6.57 -15.04 5.64
CA HIS A 180 6.31 -14.98 4.20
C HIS A 180 6.73 -13.66 3.55
N GLU A 181 6.69 -12.56 4.30
CA GLU A 181 6.91 -11.23 3.79
C GLU A 181 8.36 -10.98 3.35
N LEU A 182 8.54 -10.14 2.31
CA LEU A 182 9.84 -9.71 1.77
C LEU A 182 9.96 -8.20 1.83
N HIS A 183 10.46 -7.71 2.95
CA HIS A 183 10.69 -6.27 3.10
C HIS A 183 12.03 -5.84 2.50
N TYR A 184 12.03 -4.70 1.78
CA TYR A 184 13.22 -4.01 1.31
C TYR A 184 13.62 -2.87 2.25
N THR A 185 14.90 -2.54 2.27
CA THR A 185 15.41 -1.32 2.89
C THR A 185 15.03 -0.11 2.04
N TYR A 186 15.19 1.10 2.58
CA TYR A 186 14.99 2.35 1.86
C TYR A 186 15.66 2.34 0.47
N TRP A 187 16.92 1.95 0.40
CA TRP A 187 17.68 1.88 -0.87
C TRP A 187 17.15 0.79 -1.80
N GLY A 188 16.73 -0.34 -1.24
CA GLY A 188 16.08 -1.42 -2.01
C GLY A 188 14.77 -0.96 -2.63
N LEU A 189 13.93 -0.22 -1.87
CA LEU A 189 12.69 0.37 -2.38
C LEU A 189 12.97 1.42 -3.47
N ARG A 190 13.94 2.32 -3.28
CA ARG A 190 14.33 3.29 -4.31
C ARG A 190 14.82 2.62 -5.59
N LYS A 191 15.56 1.50 -5.48
CA LYS A 191 15.97 0.71 -6.65
C LYS A 191 14.77 0.04 -7.34
N LEU A 192 13.81 -0.46 -6.55
CA LEU A 192 12.59 -1.08 -7.07
C LEU A 192 11.78 -0.11 -7.94
N VAL A 193 11.62 1.14 -7.49
CA VAL A 193 10.79 2.15 -8.14
C VAL A 193 11.59 3.12 -9.03
N ARG A 194 12.80 2.76 -9.45
CA ARG A 194 13.75 3.64 -10.17
C ARG A 194 13.24 4.22 -11.51
N ARG A 195 12.19 3.62 -12.09
CA ARG A 195 11.57 4.08 -13.34
C ARG A 195 10.64 5.28 -13.15
N PHE A 196 10.30 5.59 -11.90
CA PHE A 196 9.37 6.66 -11.54
C PHE A 196 10.11 7.85 -10.95
N HIS A 197 9.55 9.03 -11.09
CA HIS A 197 9.90 10.18 -10.27
C HIS A 197 9.25 10.03 -8.89
N ILE A 198 10.04 10.17 -7.82
CA ILE A 198 9.58 9.94 -6.44
C ILE A 198 9.25 11.28 -5.78
N HIS A 199 8.01 11.47 -5.37
CA HIS A 199 7.56 12.56 -4.51
C HIS A 199 7.31 11.98 -3.10
N ASP A 200 8.24 12.20 -2.17
CA ASP A 200 8.18 11.64 -0.82
C ASP A 200 7.23 12.46 0.06
N TYR A 201 6.14 11.84 0.46
CA TYR A 201 5.14 12.42 1.34
C TYR A 201 5.35 12.06 2.82
N THR A 202 6.28 11.17 3.14
CA THR A 202 6.46 10.63 4.51
C THR A 202 6.66 11.75 5.54
N LEU A 203 7.54 12.71 5.26
CA LEU A 203 7.77 13.85 6.17
C LEU A 203 6.57 14.81 6.21
N LYS A 204 5.90 15.06 5.07
CA LYS A 204 4.72 15.93 5.02
C LYS A 204 3.61 15.42 5.91
N LEU A 205 3.33 14.09 5.87
CA LEU A 205 2.30 13.47 6.69
C LEU A 205 2.58 13.64 8.19
N VAL A 206 3.84 13.42 8.59
CA VAL A 206 4.25 13.53 9.99
C VAL A 206 4.16 14.97 10.50
N ASN A 207 4.48 15.95 9.64
CA ASN A 207 4.45 17.36 10.00
C ASN A 207 3.03 17.94 10.11
N ASP A 208 2.09 17.41 9.31
CA ASP A 208 0.69 17.85 9.34
C ASP A 208 -0.26 16.64 9.36
N PRO A 209 -0.34 15.93 10.49
CA PRO A 209 -1.15 14.72 10.59
C PRO A 209 -2.66 14.97 10.50
N ILE A 210 -3.12 16.20 10.70
CA ILE A 210 -4.54 16.56 10.53
C ILE A 210 -4.85 16.68 9.04
N LYS A 211 -4.08 17.47 8.29
CA LYS A 211 -4.24 17.68 6.85
C LYS A 211 -4.28 16.35 6.09
N TYR A 212 -3.39 15.43 6.43
CA TYR A 212 -3.25 14.14 5.74
C TYR A 212 -4.02 12.99 6.41
N SER A 213 -4.92 13.28 7.35
CA SER A 213 -5.81 12.31 7.98
C SER A 213 -5.07 11.14 8.67
N ILE A 214 -3.89 11.39 9.24
CA ILE A 214 -3.13 10.38 10.00
C ILE A 214 -3.08 10.64 11.52
N ALA A 215 -3.92 11.56 12.02
CA ALA A 215 -3.96 11.88 13.45
C ALA A 215 -4.30 10.67 14.35
N TYR A 216 -4.95 9.64 13.77
CA TYR A 216 -5.21 8.35 14.44
C TYR A 216 -3.92 7.54 14.69
N MET A 217 -2.87 7.74 13.91
CA MET A 217 -1.57 7.07 14.06
C MET A 217 -0.57 7.93 14.84
N ILE A 218 -0.57 9.25 14.57
CA ILE A 218 0.38 10.22 15.10
C ILE A 218 -0.41 11.42 15.63
N LYS A 219 -0.64 11.44 16.96
CA LYS A 219 -1.37 12.55 17.60
C LYS A 219 -0.56 13.84 17.46
N PRO A 220 -1.16 14.92 16.90
CA PRO A 220 -0.51 16.22 16.77
C PRO A 220 0.04 16.73 18.11
N GLY A 221 1.22 17.33 18.11
CA GLY A 221 1.87 17.87 19.29
C GLY A 221 2.40 16.83 20.30
N SER A 222 2.31 15.54 20.00
CA SER A 222 2.84 14.50 20.91
C SER A 222 4.36 14.33 20.74
N MET A 223 5.03 13.81 21.78
CA MET A 223 6.44 13.41 21.69
C MET A 223 6.69 12.43 20.55
N LYS A 224 5.74 11.52 20.29
CA LYS A 224 5.78 10.58 19.17
C LYS A 224 5.82 11.34 17.83
N ALA A 225 5.03 12.40 17.67
CA ALA A 225 5.04 13.23 16.46
C ALA A 225 6.38 13.94 16.28
N SER A 226 6.92 14.53 17.34
CA SER A 226 8.23 15.21 17.33
C SER A 226 9.37 14.25 16.97
N LEU A 227 9.39 13.06 17.58
CA LEU A 227 10.38 12.02 17.26
C LEU A 227 10.25 11.53 15.84
N ALA A 228 9.01 11.24 15.38
CA ALA A 228 8.76 10.80 14.01
C ALA A 228 9.19 11.88 12.99
N GLY A 229 8.91 13.16 13.24
CA GLY A 229 9.36 14.28 12.41
C GLY A 229 10.89 14.40 12.36
N PHE A 230 11.55 14.28 13.50
CA PHE A 230 13.01 14.26 13.57
C PHE A 230 13.60 13.09 12.77
N MET A 231 13.06 11.88 12.97
CA MET A 231 13.50 10.68 12.24
C MET A 231 13.26 10.83 10.73
N ALA A 232 12.07 11.27 10.32
CA ALA A 232 11.75 11.45 8.91
C ALA A 232 12.61 12.54 8.24
N ARG A 233 13.06 13.55 8.99
CA ARG A 233 13.88 14.65 8.48
C ARG A 233 15.36 14.30 8.33
N TYR A 234 15.93 13.60 9.32
CA TYR A 234 17.39 13.37 9.39
C TYR A 234 17.78 11.92 9.15
N PHE A 235 16.86 10.98 9.35
CA PHE A 235 17.10 9.56 9.27
C PHE A 235 15.99 8.85 8.49
N ILE A 236 15.57 9.45 7.36
CA ILE A 236 14.46 8.92 6.55
C ILE A 236 14.60 7.44 6.23
N TRP A 237 15.82 6.94 6.04
CA TRP A 237 16.13 5.55 5.74
C TRP A 237 15.83 4.59 6.92
N LEU A 238 15.63 5.09 8.15
CA LEU A 238 15.16 4.36 9.33
C LEU A 238 13.66 4.51 9.57
N SER A 239 12.95 5.32 8.79
CA SER A 239 11.49 5.42 8.92
C SER A 239 10.87 4.03 8.82
N PRO A 240 9.88 3.68 9.68
CA PRO A 240 9.27 2.35 9.68
C PRO A 240 8.50 2.04 8.39
N GLY A 241 8.08 3.08 7.67
CA GLY A 241 7.40 2.96 6.39
C GLY A 241 7.43 4.28 5.63
N TYR A 242 7.03 4.23 4.38
CA TYR A 242 7.04 5.33 3.44
C TYR A 242 5.68 5.47 2.76
N ILE A 243 5.32 6.71 2.46
CA ILE A 243 4.26 7.05 1.52
C ILE A 243 4.90 7.90 0.43
N TRP A 244 5.02 7.31 -0.76
CA TRP A 244 5.56 7.95 -1.95
C TRP A 244 4.49 8.06 -3.02
N LEU A 245 4.46 9.18 -3.71
CA LEU A 245 3.78 9.30 -4.99
C LEU A 245 4.83 9.10 -6.07
N LEU A 246 4.62 8.08 -6.87
CA LEU A 246 5.53 7.66 -7.94
C LEU A 246 4.92 8.10 -9.27
N GLU A 247 5.50 9.12 -9.87
CA GLU A 247 5.04 9.66 -11.15
C GLU A 247 5.69 8.92 -12.31
N LYS A 248 4.88 8.42 -13.24
CA LYS A 248 5.36 7.90 -14.52
C LYS A 248 5.83 9.08 -15.36
N PRO A 249 7.08 9.10 -15.87
CA PRO A 249 7.52 10.13 -16.80
C PRO A 249 6.53 10.32 -17.96
N ALA A 250 6.39 11.56 -18.42
CA ALA A 250 5.47 11.89 -19.53
C ALA A 250 6.05 11.50 -20.91
N ASP A 251 7.37 11.21 -20.99
CA ASP A 251 8.12 10.87 -22.20
C ASP A 251 8.52 9.39 -22.23
#